data_2295ce324a4cf08d1aa6d22d58aae611
#
_entry.id   2295ce324a4cf08d1aa6d22d58aae611
#
_cell.length_a   1.000
_cell.length_b   1.000
_cell.length_c   1.000
_cell.angle_alpha   90.00
_cell.angle_beta   90.00
_cell.angle_gamma   90.00
#
_symmetry.space_group_name_H-M   'P 1'
#
loop_
_entity.id
_entity.type
_entity.pdbx_description
1 polymer ?
#
loop_
_entity_poly.entity_id
_entity_poly.type
_entity_poly.pdbx_seq_one_letter_code
_entity_poly.pdbx_strand_id
1 'polypeptide(L)'
;MARFLIIGVMLLFSATATQAASVKLTHLCATPDGATGVSASYLAEVASKNNIATIQTSCGKTLTKTMQQVAEGKADISASPFILNFLMKKGLGPYAGLGKKKGAELADNLRVLYSYDIAMFFLVAFESKGIDNWEKLRGKTIFNGPPRGGATTTAKGIIFHVTGMKEGKGYNAKHVSWPQANSIFLDGGVDASVRPGNNPPQWIPIYEAAGKIVIVSVPKAKYEGKGFQKLINGPGSVPVILPIKDLNWGKTRIISEDGYFRTMSQTAGDVVHKNMSKSLAKKLTAAFIKDLDELRKKTPWAPGALYGNTDLKRMGYCKVGAKFHPGAVEAWDTHGMT
;
A
#
# COMPACT_ATOMS: atom_id res chain seq x y z
N MET A 1 -78.93 24.64 -33.55
CA MET A 1 -77.72 25.19 -32.99
C MET A 1 -76.96 24.06 -32.30
N ALA A 2 -75.96 23.47 -33.00
CA ALA A 2 -75.17 22.34 -32.47
C ALA A 2 -73.77 22.89 -32.03
N ARG A 3 -73.48 22.79 -30.75
CA ARG A 3 -72.16 23.16 -30.19
C ARG A 3 -71.21 21.93 -30.23
N PHE A 4 -70.17 21.96 -31.04
CA PHE A 4 -69.08 21.00 -31.04
C PHE A 4 -68.11 21.35 -29.90
N LEU A 5 -67.93 20.37 -28.99
CA LEU A 5 -66.94 20.44 -27.94
C LEU A 5 -65.65 19.74 -28.43
N ILE A 6 -64.56 20.49 -28.63
CA ILE A 6 -63.23 19.93 -29.00
C ILE A 6 -62.51 19.61 -27.68
N ILE A 7 -62.33 18.33 -27.39
CA ILE A 7 -61.46 17.84 -26.26
C ILE A 7 -60.05 17.71 -26.78
N GLY A 8 -59.19 18.64 -26.36
CA GLY A 8 -57.76 18.56 -26.61
C GLY A 8 -57.07 17.54 -25.70
N VAL A 9 -56.61 16.43 -26.26
CA VAL A 9 -55.79 15.45 -25.55
C VAL A 9 -54.36 15.96 -25.46
N MET A 10 -53.94 16.37 -24.26
CA MET A 10 -52.57 16.75 -23.97
C MET A 10 -51.74 15.50 -23.69
N LEU A 11 -50.94 15.06 -24.65
CA LEU A 11 -49.99 13.96 -24.50
C LEU A 11 -48.80 14.43 -23.62
N LEU A 12 -48.81 14.08 -22.35
CA LEU A 12 -47.65 14.22 -21.46
C LEU A 12 -46.56 13.21 -21.86
N PHE A 13 -45.53 13.65 -22.56
CA PHE A 13 -44.31 12.90 -22.76
C PHE A 13 -43.54 12.83 -21.42
N SER A 14 -43.71 11.75 -20.67
CA SER A 14 -42.86 11.44 -19.53
C SER A 14 -41.48 11.02 -20.06
N ALA A 15 -40.52 11.95 -20.04
CA ALA A 15 -39.11 11.61 -20.29
C ALA A 15 -38.63 10.74 -19.12
N THR A 16 -38.66 9.42 -19.30
CA THR A 16 -37.97 8.50 -18.42
C THR A 16 -36.45 8.73 -18.58
N ALA A 17 -35.87 9.48 -17.65
CA ALA A 17 -34.42 9.55 -17.53
C ALA A 17 -33.91 8.14 -17.26
N THR A 18 -33.37 7.48 -18.25
CA THR A 18 -32.64 6.22 -18.11
C THR A 18 -31.42 6.53 -17.27
N GLN A 19 -31.49 6.25 -15.98
CA GLN A 19 -30.34 6.34 -15.08
C GLN A 19 -29.36 5.27 -15.55
N ALA A 20 -28.27 5.70 -16.21
CA ALA A 20 -27.22 4.79 -16.65
C ALA A 20 -26.77 3.97 -15.44
N ALA A 21 -26.78 2.65 -15.57
CA ALA A 21 -26.34 1.76 -14.51
C ALA A 21 -24.92 2.16 -14.08
N SER A 22 -24.75 2.42 -12.78
CA SER A 22 -23.42 2.81 -12.26
C SER A 22 -22.42 1.69 -12.54
N VAL A 23 -21.22 2.05 -13.03
CA VAL A 23 -20.13 1.10 -13.26
C VAL A 23 -19.79 0.43 -11.94
N LYS A 24 -19.77 -0.91 -11.91
CA LYS A 24 -19.37 -1.69 -10.73
C LYS A 24 -17.92 -2.09 -10.86
N LEU A 25 -17.12 -1.82 -9.84
CA LEU A 25 -15.69 -2.11 -9.80
C LEU A 25 -15.33 -2.83 -8.49
N THR A 26 -14.22 -3.56 -8.53
CA THR A 26 -13.56 -4.14 -7.34
C THR A 26 -12.26 -3.41 -7.04
N HIS A 27 -11.97 -3.13 -5.76
CA HIS A 27 -10.70 -2.59 -5.31
C HIS A 27 -10.08 -3.49 -4.25
N LEU A 28 -8.92 -4.07 -4.57
CA LEU A 28 -8.24 -5.05 -3.72
C LEU A 28 -7.12 -4.40 -2.91
N CYS A 29 -7.05 -4.69 -1.61
CA CYS A 29 -6.12 -4.09 -0.64
C CYS A 29 -5.50 -5.13 0.29
N ALA A 30 -4.44 -4.74 1.02
CA ALA A 30 -3.77 -5.64 1.98
C ALA A 30 -4.53 -5.70 3.31
N THR A 31 -4.63 -4.56 4.00
CA THR A 31 -5.35 -4.44 5.27
C THR A 31 -6.28 -3.23 5.23
N PRO A 32 -7.44 -3.28 5.89
CA PRO A 32 -8.40 -2.19 5.85
C PRO A 32 -7.92 -0.93 6.59
N ASP A 33 -7.09 -1.09 7.60
CA ASP A 33 -6.56 -0.06 8.51
C ASP A 33 -5.22 0.56 8.05
N GLY A 34 -4.60 0.00 7.01
CA GLY A 34 -3.35 0.50 6.44
C GLY A 34 -3.56 1.41 5.22
N ALA A 35 -2.48 1.97 4.69
CA ALA A 35 -2.52 2.93 3.58
C ALA A 35 -3.30 2.41 2.36
N THR A 36 -3.20 1.12 2.05
CA THR A 36 -3.93 0.51 0.91
C THR A 36 -5.43 0.41 1.14
N GLY A 37 -5.85 0.15 2.38
CA GLY A 37 -7.27 0.07 2.73
C GLY A 37 -7.92 1.44 2.79
N VAL A 38 -7.22 2.43 3.35
CA VAL A 38 -7.70 3.81 3.41
C VAL A 38 -7.79 4.40 1.99
N SER A 39 -6.81 4.14 1.11
CA SER A 39 -6.90 4.52 -0.30
C SER A 39 -8.13 3.91 -0.99
N ALA A 40 -8.33 2.59 -0.81
CA ALA A 40 -9.45 1.88 -1.43
C ALA A 40 -10.81 2.41 -0.95
N SER A 41 -10.96 2.61 0.36
CA SER A 41 -12.20 3.11 0.96
C SER A 41 -12.50 4.55 0.53
N TYR A 42 -11.47 5.40 0.49
CA TYR A 42 -11.63 6.78 0.05
C TYR A 42 -11.99 6.87 -1.44
N LEU A 43 -11.33 6.09 -2.31
CA LEU A 43 -11.70 6.04 -3.72
C LEU A 43 -13.15 5.57 -3.91
N ALA A 44 -13.59 4.56 -3.15
CA ALA A 44 -14.98 4.09 -3.19
C ALA A 44 -15.98 5.18 -2.78
N GLU A 45 -15.66 5.91 -1.71
CA GLU A 45 -16.47 7.03 -1.20
C GLU A 45 -16.61 8.14 -2.26
N VAL A 46 -15.47 8.64 -2.78
CA VAL A 46 -15.51 9.76 -3.74
C VAL A 46 -16.05 9.34 -5.11
N ALA A 47 -15.85 8.11 -5.53
CA ALA A 47 -16.45 7.59 -6.76
C ALA A 47 -17.97 7.50 -6.66
N SER A 48 -18.50 7.06 -5.53
CA SER A 48 -19.94 7.00 -5.26
C SER A 48 -20.54 8.41 -5.16
N LYS A 49 -19.92 9.30 -4.36
CA LYS A 49 -20.35 10.68 -4.15
C LYS A 49 -20.45 11.48 -5.46
N ASN A 50 -19.61 11.18 -6.43
CA ASN A 50 -19.58 11.85 -7.73
C ASN A 50 -20.32 11.05 -8.84
N ASN A 51 -21.08 10.01 -8.51
CA ASN A 51 -21.80 9.15 -9.46
C ASN A 51 -20.91 8.58 -10.58
N ILE A 52 -19.65 8.23 -10.26
CA ILE A 52 -18.69 7.69 -11.22
C ILE A 52 -18.79 6.16 -11.28
N ALA A 53 -18.75 5.51 -10.12
CA ALA A 53 -18.80 4.06 -10.00
C ALA A 53 -19.21 3.63 -8.58
N THR A 54 -19.72 2.41 -8.46
CA THR A 54 -19.85 1.70 -7.18
C THR A 54 -18.62 0.79 -7.04
N ILE A 55 -17.76 1.02 -6.04
CA ILE A 55 -16.54 0.25 -5.83
C ILE A 55 -16.69 -0.62 -4.60
N GLN A 56 -16.58 -1.95 -4.79
CA GLN A 56 -16.51 -2.91 -3.71
C GLN A 56 -15.05 -3.11 -3.27
N THR A 57 -14.73 -2.75 -2.04
CA THR A 57 -13.40 -2.95 -1.46
C THR A 57 -13.26 -4.35 -0.87
N SER A 58 -12.10 -5.01 -1.07
CA SER A 58 -11.80 -6.33 -0.51
C SER A 58 -10.34 -6.39 -0.08
N CYS A 59 -10.11 -6.42 1.24
CA CYS A 59 -8.79 -6.50 1.84
C CYS A 59 -8.48 -7.93 2.38
N GLY A 60 -7.23 -8.16 2.78
CA GLY A 60 -6.76 -9.40 3.41
C GLY A 60 -5.86 -10.27 2.53
N LYS A 61 -5.81 -10.03 1.22
CA LYS A 61 -4.93 -10.76 0.30
C LYS A 61 -3.56 -10.10 0.19
N THR A 62 -2.55 -10.87 -0.22
CA THR A 62 -1.23 -10.30 -0.54
C THR A 62 -1.30 -9.47 -1.82
N LEU A 63 -0.66 -8.31 -1.81
CA LEU A 63 -0.64 -7.41 -2.98
C LEU A 63 0.06 -8.03 -4.19
N THR A 64 0.96 -9.01 -4.00
CA THR A 64 1.49 -9.84 -5.09
C THR A 64 0.40 -10.52 -5.89
N LYS A 65 -0.58 -11.12 -5.21
CA LYS A 65 -1.69 -11.82 -5.85
C LYS A 65 -2.70 -10.86 -6.46
N THR A 66 -3.07 -9.80 -5.72
CA THR A 66 -4.10 -8.85 -6.19
C THR A 66 -3.64 -8.04 -7.40
N MET A 67 -2.39 -7.59 -7.40
CA MET A 67 -1.79 -6.91 -8.54
C MET A 67 -1.75 -7.81 -9.79
N GLN A 68 -1.41 -9.10 -9.61
CA GLN A 68 -1.45 -10.06 -10.72
C GLN A 68 -2.87 -10.25 -11.25
N GLN A 69 -3.89 -10.28 -10.39
CA GLN A 69 -5.29 -10.37 -10.81
C GLN A 69 -5.71 -9.18 -11.68
N VAL A 70 -5.27 -7.96 -11.35
CA VAL A 70 -5.50 -6.77 -12.19
C VAL A 70 -4.76 -6.90 -13.53
N ALA A 71 -3.50 -7.33 -13.51
CA ALA A 71 -2.71 -7.54 -14.73
C ALA A 71 -3.31 -8.60 -15.68
N GLU A 72 -4.04 -9.56 -15.12
CA GLU A 72 -4.77 -10.62 -15.85
C GLU A 72 -6.21 -10.23 -16.22
N GLY A 73 -6.67 -9.02 -15.84
CA GLY A 73 -8.05 -8.56 -16.08
C GLY A 73 -9.10 -9.25 -15.21
N LYS A 74 -8.70 -9.85 -14.07
CA LYS A 74 -9.58 -10.58 -13.14
C LYS A 74 -10.05 -9.73 -11.96
N ALA A 75 -9.57 -8.51 -11.85
CA ALA A 75 -9.98 -7.48 -10.89
C ALA A 75 -9.75 -6.11 -11.52
N ASP A 76 -10.45 -5.10 -11.03
CA ASP A 76 -10.43 -3.78 -11.66
C ASP A 76 -9.32 -2.90 -11.13
N ILE A 77 -9.18 -2.82 -9.79
CA ILE A 77 -8.22 -1.95 -9.11
C ILE A 77 -7.49 -2.74 -8.02
N SER A 78 -6.20 -2.48 -7.84
CA SER A 78 -5.43 -2.99 -6.71
C SER A 78 -4.37 -2.00 -6.28
N ALA A 79 -4.13 -1.90 -4.98
CA ALA A 79 -2.90 -1.32 -4.48
C ALA A 79 -1.69 -2.12 -4.99
N SER A 80 -0.65 -1.44 -5.44
CA SER A 80 0.56 -2.05 -6.00
C SER A 80 1.81 -1.35 -5.47
N PRO A 81 2.53 -1.95 -4.52
CA PRO A 81 3.89 -1.53 -4.21
C PRO A 81 4.76 -1.52 -5.47
N PHE A 82 5.44 -0.43 -5.74
CA PHE A 82 6.20 -0.27 -6.99
C PHE A 82 7.32 -1.30 -7.15
N ILE A 83 7.88 -1.80 -6.05
CA ILE A 83 8.82 -2.93 -6.10
C ILE A 83 8.20 -4.17 -6.77
N LEU A 84 6.90 -4.42 -6.58
CA LEU A 84 6.23 -5.57 -7.19
C LEU A 84 6.09 -5.43 -8.70
N ASN A 85 5.87 -4.23 -9.21
CA ASN A 85 5.88 -3.96 -10.66
C ASN A 85 7.23 -4.31 -11.28
N PHE A 86 8.33 -3.90 -10.62
CA PHE A 86 9.68 -4.24 -11.04
C PHE A 86 9.93 -5.75 -10.99
N LEU A 87 9.58 -6.41 -9.89
CA LEU A 87 9.78 -7.86 -9.73
C LEU A 87 8.94 -8.66 -10.73
N MET A 88 7.70 -8.28 -10.98
CA MET A 88 6.85 -8.90 -12.01
C MET A 88 7.47 -8.76 -13.38
N LYS A 89 7.87 -7.54 -13.78
CA LYS A 89 8.50 -7.27 -15.08
C LYS A 89 9.77 -8.09 -15.30
N LYS A 90 10.51 -8.39 -14.25
CA LYS A 90 11.75 -9.18 -14.32
C LYS A 90 11.53 -10.67 -14.13
N GLY A 91 10.33 -11.13 -13.72
CA GLY A 91 10.06 -12.51 -13.35
C GLY A 91 10.89 -12.95 -12.14
N LEU A 92 10.96 -12.11 -11.10
CA LEU A 92 11.80 -12.33 -9.93
C LEU A 92 10.96 -12.43 -8.64
N GLY A 93 11.55 -12.97 -7.58
CA GLY A 93 10.94 -13.08 -6.26
C GLY A 93 9.59 -13.83 -6.32
N PRO A 94 8.49 -13.26 -5.83
CA PRO A 94 7.19 -13.93 -5.83
C PRO A 94 6.65 -14.24 -7.23
N TYR A 95 7.21 -13.65 -8.28
CA TYR A 95 6.84 -13.85 -9.68
C TYR A 95 7.82 -14.71 -10.47
N ALA A 96 8.78 -15.37 -9.81
CA ALA A 96 9.76 -16.23 -10.48
C ALA A 96 9.10 -17.36 -11.31
N GLY A 97 7.97 -17.89 -10.82
CA GLY A 97 7.20 -18.92 -11.53
C GLY A 97 6.54 -18.45 -12.84
N LEU A 98 6.39 -17.14 -13.05
CA LEU A 98 5.89 -16.59 -14.32
C LEU A 98 6.99 -16.58 -15.40
N GLY A 99 8.25 -16.54 -15.00
CA GLY A 99 9.37 -16.26 -15.90
C GLY A 99 9.37 -14.81 -16.43
N LYS A 100 10.48 -14.42 -17.05
CA LYS A 100 10.70 -13.04 -17.50
C LYS A 100 9.71 -12.59 -18.57
N LYS A 101 9.42 -13.45 -19.56
CA LYS A 101 8.55 -13.10 -20.71
C LYS A 101 7.12 -12.83 -20.24
N LYS A 102 6.50 -13.79 -19.55
CA LYS A 102 5.13 -13.64 -19.04
C LYS A 102 5.02 -12.54 -17.98
N GLY A 103 5.99 -12.41 -17.11
CA GLY A 103 6.05 -11.35 -16.12
C GLY A 103 6.09 -9.96 -16.75
N ALA A 104 6.87 -9.77 -17.83
CA ALA A 104 6.94 -8.50 -18.56
C ALA A 104 5.62 -8.17 -19.27
N GLU A 105 4.95 -9.16 -19.88
CA GLU A 105 3.64 -9.00 -20.51
C GLU A 105 2.59 -8.53 -19.48
N LEU A 106 2.52 -9.20 -18.33
CA LEU A 106 1.57 -8.84 -17.27
C LEU A 106 1.88 -7.47 -16.67
N ALA A 107 3.15 -7.16 -16.43
CA ALA A 107 3.53 -5.83 -15.92
C ALA A 107 3.17 -4.71 -16.92
N ASP A 108 3.23 -4.96 -18.23
CA ASP A 108 2.83 -3.99 -19.26
C ASP A 108 1.32 -3.79 -19.33
N ASN A 109 0.51 -4.64 -18.72
CA ASN A 109 -0.93 -4.44 -18.61
C ASN A 109 -1.34 -3.48 -17.50
N LEU A 110 -0.43 -3.15 -16.57
CA LEU A 110 -0.74 -2.31 -15.42
C LEU A 110 -0.56 -0.82 -15.72
N ARG A 111 -1.47 0.01 -15.19
CA ARG A 111 -1.41 1.47 -15.25
C ARG A 111 -1.73 2.06 -13.88
N VAL A 112 -0.92 3.02 -13.45
CA VAL A 112 -1.08 3.73 -12.18
C VAL A 112 -2.10 4.84 -12.31
N LEU A 113 -2.98 5.00 -11.34
CA LEU A 113 -3.89 6.14 -11.23
C LEU A 113 -3.27 7.27 -10.41
N TYR A 114 -2.75 6.93 -9.23
CA TYR A 114 -2.08 7.85 -8.30
C TYR A 114 -1.13 7.07 -7.40
N SER A 115 -0.25 7.79 -6.73
CA SER A 115 0.81 7.20 -5.91
C SER A 115 0.76 7.70 -4.46
N TYR A 116 1.39 6.94 -3.55
CA TYR A 116 1.49 7.22 -2.12
C TYR A 116 2.61 6.40 -1.46
N ASP A 117 3.02 6.80 -0.24
CA ASP A 117 3.90 5.99 0.60
C ASP A 117 3.05 4.91 1.28
N ILE A 118 3.39 3.64 1.06
CA ILE A 118 2.56 2.54 1.56
C ILE A 118 2.88 2.18 3.01
N ALA A 119 4.17 2.08 3.37
CA ALA A 119 4.59 1.70 4.72
C ALA A 119 6.10 1.78 4.92
N MET A 120 6.51 2.13 6.13
CA MET A 120 7.85 1.91 6.66
C MET A 120 7.95 0.51 7.28
N PHE A 121 9.16 0.00 7.48
CA PHE A 121 9.40 -1.30 8.13
C PHE A 121 9.91 -1.12 9.55
N PHE A 122 9.41 -1.99 10.45
CA PHE A 122 9.68 -1.92 11.87
C PHE A 122 10.12 -3.28 12.41
N LEU A 123 11.19 -3.30 13.20
CA LEU A 123 11.42 -4.38 14.16
C LEU A 123 10.69 -4.00 15.45
N VAL A 124 9.67 -4.77 15.80
CA VAL A 124 8.86 -4.58 17.03
C VAL A 124 8.83 -5.87 17.84
N ALA A 125 8.93 -5.73 19.17
CA ALA A 125 8.81 -6.82 20.13
C ALA A 125 8.15 -6.33 21.42
N PHE A 126 7.60 -7.23 22.22
CA PHE A 126 7.30 -6.92 23.63
C PHE A 126 8.61 -6.77 24.42
N GLU A 127 8.67 -5.82 25.36
CA GLU A 127 9.85 -5.62 26.21
C GLU A 127 10.25 -6.91 26.96
N SER A 128 9.26 -7.70 27.38
CA SER A 128 9.43 -8.98 28.05
C SER A 128 10.23 -10.02 27.25
N LYS A 129 10.31 -9.86 25.92
CA LYS A 129 11.10 -10.73 25.03
C LYS A 129 12.59 -10.37 25.00
N GLY A 130 12.98 -9.22 25.59
CA GLY A 130 14.37 -8.79 25.70
C GLY A 130 15.06 -8.47 24.37
N ILE A 131 14.29 -8.23 23.29
CA ILE A 131 14.81 -7.90 21.95
C ILE A 131 14.97 -6.39 21.84
N ASP A 132 16.14 -5.89 22.16
CA ASP A 132 16.50 -4.46 22.12
C ASP A 132 17.52 -4.11 21.02
N ASN A 133 17.93 -5.08 20.24
CA ASN A 133 18.76 -4.89 19.07
C ASN A 133 18.53 -6.01 18.05
N TRP A 134 18.99 -5.80 16.81
CA TRP A 134 18.77 -6.70 15.69
C TRP A 134 19.48 -8.05 15.83
N GLU A 135 20.63 -8.12 16.50
CA GLU A 135 21.38 -9.38 16.68
C GLU A 135 20.65 -10.36 17.61
N LYS A 136 19.80 -9.84 18.53
CA LYS A 136 18.95 -10.68 19.40
C LYS A 136 17.82 -11.40 18.67
N LEU A 137 17.65 -11.18 17.38
CA LEU A 137 16.78 -12.02 16.53
C LEU A 137 17.34 -13.43 16.31
N ARG A 138 18.61 -13.65 16.63
CA ARG A 138 19.26 -14.96 16.46
C ARG A 138 18.55 -16.05 17.26
N GLY A 139 18.15 -17.12 16.57
CA GLY A 139 17.41 -18.26 17.14
C GLY A 139 15.94 -17.98 17.47
N LYS A 140 15.47 -16.75 17.28
CA LYS A 140 14.09 -16.35 17.58
C LYS A 140 13.12 -16.72 16.45
N THR A 141 11.83 -16.79 16.79
CA THR A 141 10.75 -16.95 15.82
C THR A 141 10.18 -15.58 15.47
N ILE A 142 10.20 -15.21 14.20
CA ILE A 142 9.87 -13.86 13.71
C ILE A 142 8.70 -13.93 12.75
N PHE A 143 7.70 -13.07 12.93
CA PHE A 143 6.77 -12.74 11.87
C PHE A 143 7.41 -11.70 10.93
N ASN A 144 7.64 -12.06 9.70
CA ASN A 144 8.22 -11.15 8.69
C ASN A 144 7.34 -11.00 7.44
N GLY A 145 6.04 -11.27 7.60
CA GLY A 145 5.03 -11.11 6.54
C GLY A 145 4.38 -12.39 6.06
N PRO A 146 3.31 -12.27 5.26
CA PRO A 146 2.59 -13.42 4.70
C PRO A 146 3.44 -14.26 3.73
N PRO A 147 3.10 -15.53 3.52
CA PRO A 147 3.79 -16.38 2.54
C PRO A 147 3.81 -15.73 1.15
N ARG A 148 4.98 -15.71 0.51
CA ARG A 148 5.17 -15.14 -0.84
C ARG A 148 4.74 -13.67 -1.01
N GLY A 149 4.67 -12.90 0.10
CA GLY A 149 4.34 -11.48 0.07
C GLY A 149 5.54 -10.60 -0.30
N GLY A 150 5.29 -9.43 -0.87
CA GLY A 150 6.33 -8.41 -1.09
C GLY A 150 6.94 -7.92 0.23
N ALA A 151 6.11 -7.73 1.25
CA ALA A 151 6.55 -7.37 2.59
C ALA A 151 7.55 -8.40 3.18
N THR A 152 7.29 -9.70 3.00
CA THR A 152 8.19 -10.78 3.41
C THR A 152 9.55 -10.67 2.72
N THR A 153 9.56 -10.42 1.42
CA THR A 153 10.80 -10.24 0.65
C THR A 153 11.61 -9.07 1.20
N THR A 154 10.96 -7.96 1.49
CA THR A 154 11.60 -6.75 2.04
C THR A 154 12.12 -6.98 3.45
N ALA A 155 11.30 -7.54 4.35
CA ALA A 155 11.69 -7.83 5.72
C ALA A 155 12.90 -8.76 5.79
N LYS A 156 12.95 -9.83 4.97
CA LYS A 156 14.12 -10.72 4.83
C LYS A 156 15.36 -9.95 4.37
N GLY A 157 15.20 -9.02 3.43
CA GLY A 157 16.29 -8.15 2.97
C GLY A 157 16.82 -7.25 4.07
N ILE A 158 15.93 -6.62 4.85
CA ILE A 158 16.32 -5.78 5.99
C ILE A 158 17.09 -6.61 7.02
N ILE A 159 16.53 -7.73 7.49
CA ILE A 159 17.18 -8.60 8.48
C ILE A 159 18.57 -9.02 7.97
N PHE A 160 18.66 -9.45 6.71
CA PHE A 160 19.92 -9.89 6.13
C PHE A 160 20.97 -8.77 6.07
N HIS A 161 20.62 -7.58 5.62
CA HIS A 161 21.59 -6.48 5.49
C HIS A 161 22.00 -5.89 6.85
N VAL A 162 21.14 -6.00 7.86
CA VAL A 162 21.47 -5.53 9.22
C VAL A 162 22.32 -6.57 9.98
N THR A 163 21.98 -7.87 9.88
CA THR A 163 22.52 -8.91 10.75
C THR A 163 23.31 -10.00 10.03
N GLY A 164 23.21 -10.11 8.71
CA GLY A 164 23.71 -11.25 7.95
C GLY A 164 22.87 -12.52 8.06
N MET A 165 21.84 -12.54 8.91
CA MET A 165 21.00 -13.72 9.15
C MET A 165 20.05 -13.99 7.99
N LYS A 166 19.83 -15.28 7.72
CA LYS A 166 18.82 -15.77 6.78
C LYS A 166 17.79 -16.60 7.52
N GLU A 167 16.58 -16.60 7.03
CA GLU A 167 15.51 -17.47 7.49
C GLU A 167 15.95 -18.95 7.41
N GLY A 168 15.70 -19.69 8.49
CA GLY A 168 16.16 -21.09 8.63
C GLY A 168 17.65 -21.25 8.94
N LYS A 169 18.45 -20.16 8.87
CA LYS A 169 19.88 -20.12 9.17
C LYS A 169 20.26 -18.88 9.97
N GLY A 170 19.67 -18.70 11.14
CA GLY A 170 19.90 -17.55 12.01
C GLY A 170 18.67 -17.17 12.79
N TYR A 171 17.50 -17.21 12.18
CA TYR A 171 16.20 -17.06 12.84
C TYR A 171 15.16 -17.97 12.18
N ASN A 172 14.09 -18.27 12.90
CA ASN A 172 12.93 -18.99 12.36
C ASN A 172 11.87 -17.97 11.91
N ALA A 173 11.17 -18.24 10.81
CA ALA A 173 10.04 -17.40 10.41
C ALA A 173 8.71 -18.14 10.57
N LYS A 174 7.69 -17.40 10.99
CA LYS A 174 6.33 -17.85 10.97
C LYS A 174 5.53 -16.95 10.05
N HIS A 175 4.98 -17.52 8.97
CA HIS A 175 4.23 -16.81 7.97
C HIS A 175 2.75 -17.06 8.16
N VAL A 176 2.00 -16.00 8.39
CA VAL A 176 0.52 -16.03 8.48
C VAL A 176 -0.07 -14.94 7.57
N SER A 177 -1.36 -15.01 7.31
CA SER A 177 -2.06 -13.96 6.55
C SER A 177 -2.10 -12.63 7.30
N TRP A 178 -2.35 -11.53 6.61
CA TRP A 178 -2.45 -10.21 7.24
C TRP A 178 -3.50 -10.15 8.36
N PRO A 179 -4.71 -10.71 8.22
CA PRO A 179 -5.69 -10.75 9.31
C PRO A 179 -5.18 -11.43 10.59
N GLN A 180 -4.28 -12.41 10.47
CA GLN A 180 -3.70 -13.14 11.59
C GLN A 180 -2.43 -12.49 12.17
N ALA A 181 -1.90 -11.45 11.53
CA ALA A 181 -0.60 -10.87 11.89
C ALA A 181 -0.59 -10.24 13.30
N ASN A 182 -1.71 -9.66 13.74
CA ASN A 182 -1.80 -9.09 15.08
C ASN A 182 -1.99 -10.19 16.13
N SER A 183 -2.88 -11.14 15.92
CA SER A 183 -3.14 -12.21 16.89
C SER A 183 -1.90 -13.05 17.17
N ILE A 184 -1.15 -13.47 16.13
CA ILE A 184 0.06 -14.28 16.35
C ILE A 184 1.14 -13.54 17.16
N PHE A 185 1.21 -12.20 17.07
CA PHE A 185 2.12 -11.41 17.88
C PHE A 185 1.60 -11.29 19.33
N LEU A 186 0.32 -11.01 19.50
CA LEU A 186 -0.33 -10.86 20.82
C LEU A 186 -0.33 -12.17 21.63
N ASP A 187 -0.57 -13.29 20.97
CA ASP A 187 -0.63 -14.62 21.58
C ASP A 187 0.77 -15.19 21.88
N GLY A 188 1.83 -14.41 21.62
CA GLY A 188 3.21 -14.86 21.84
C GLY A 188 3.67 -15.96 20.89
N GLY A 189 2.94 -16.21 19.80
CA GLY A 189 3.30 -17.20 18.78
C GLY A 189 4.55 -16.83 17.96
N VAL A 190 5.06 -15.59 18.16
CA VAL A 190 6.36 -15.11 17.67
C VAL A 190 7.05 -14.28 18.76
N ASP A 191 8.38 -14.19 18.69
CA ASP A 191 9.17 -13.39 19.63
C ASP A 191 9.26 -11.93 19.22
N ALA A 192 9.26 -11.66 17.92
CA ALA A 192 9.28 -10.32 17.34
C ALA A 192 8.58 -10.30 15.98
N SER A 193 8.38 -9.10 15.48
CA SER A 193 7.89 -8.90 14.13
C SER A 193 8.76 -7.91 13.37
N VAL A 194 9.13 -8.25 12.13
CA VAL A 194 9.71 -7.29 11.18
C VAL A 194 8.66 -7.05 10.10
N ARG A 195 7.90 -5.96 10.24
CA ARG A 195 6.67 -5.75 9.51
C ARG A 195 6.48 -4.32 9.02
N PRO A 196 5.68 -4.11 7.98
CA PRO A 196 5.28 -2.76 7.57
C PRO A 196 4.30 -2.11 8.56
N GLY A 197 4.34 -0.78 8.60
CA GLY A 197 3.41 0.08 9.32
C GLY A 197 3.49 1.51 8.80
N ASN A 198 2.48 2.32 9.11
CA ASN A 198 2.45 3.74 8.76
C ASN A 198 3.29 4.58 9.75
N ASN A 199 3.17 5.87 9.74
CA ASN A 199 3.76 6.78 10.71
C ASN A 199 2.69 7.72 11.29
N PRO A 200 2.19 7.50 12.53
CA PRO A 200 2.51 6.40 13.45
C PRO A 200 2.01 5.03 12.95
N PRO A 201 2.64 3.92 13.39
CA PRO A 201 2.17 2.58 13.05
C PRO A 201 0.77 2.30 13.59
N GLN A 202 -0.16 1.92 12.72
CA GLN A 202 -1.57 1.71 13.06
C GLN A 202 -1.82 0.56 14.06
N TRP A 203 -0.87 -0.35 14.21
CA TRP A 203 -0.97 -1.49 15.14
C TRP A 203 -0.42 -1.18 16.55
N ILE A 204 0.24 -0.04 16.78
CA ILE A 204 0.79 0.34 18.10
C ILE A 204 -0.29 0.33 19.20
N PRO A 205 -1.46 0.98 19.04
CA PRO A 205 -2.44 1.01 20.10
C PRO A 205 -2.90 -0.39 20.55
N ILE A 206 -3.01 -1.31 19.58
CA ILE A 206 -3.42 -2.70 19.84
C ILE A 206 -2.35 -3.43 20.65
N TYR A 207 -1.07 -3.23 20.31
CA TYR A 207 0.05 -3.89 20.99
C TYR A 207 0.29 -3.29 22.38
N GLU A 208 0.20 -1.97 22.53
CA GLU A 208 0.34 -1.28 23.82
C GLU A 208 -0.75 -1.67 24.83
N ALA A 209 -1.96 -1.98 24.35
CA ALA A 209 -3.04 -2.48 25.20
C ALA A 209 -2.71 -3.87 25.80
N ALA A 210 -1.86 -4.66 25.14
CA ALA A 210 -1.45 -5.99 25.59
C ALA A 210 -0.14 -5.97 26.42
N GLY A 211 0.66 -4.92 26.30
CA GLY A 211 1.91 -4.82 27.06
C GLY A 211 2.87 -3.75 26.53
N LYS A 212 3.98 -3.58 27.25
CA LYS A 212 5.03 -2.65 26.84
C LYS A 212 5.75 -3.19 25.60
N ILE A 213 5.86 -2.37 24.57
CA ILE A 213 6.54 -2.71 23.33
C ILE A 213 7.77 -1.84 23.09
N VAL A 214 8.71 -2.41 22.34
CA VAL A 214 9.89 -1.71 21.82
C VAL A 214 9.89 -1.74 20.31
N ILE A 215 10.36 -0.66 19.71
CA ILE A 215 10.69 -0.59 18.28
C ILE A 215 12.18 -0.27 18.18
N VAL A 216 12.89 -1.04 17.32
CA VAL A 216 14.35 -0.95 17.21
C VAL A 216 14.73 -0.32 15.88
N SER A 217 15.45 0.80 15.94
CA SER A 217 16.03 1.46 14.79
C SER A 217 17.09 0.58 14.10
N VAL A 218 17.25 0.72 12.80
CA VAL A 218 18.43 0.16 12.12
C VAL A 218 19.66 0.94 12.58
N PRO A 219 20.74 0.27 13.07
CA PRO A 219 21.95 0.92 13.51
C PRO A 219 22.57 1.77 12.39
N LYS A 220 23.12 2.96 12.72
CA LYS A 220 23.66 3.93 11.76
C LYS A 220 24.68 3.28 10.81
N ALA A 221 25.67 2.57 11.36
CA ALA A 221 26.69 1.91 10.56
C ALA A 221 26.14 0.86 9.58
N LYS A 222 25.04 0.14 9.97
CA LYS A 222 24.35 -0.82 9.09
C LYS A 222 23.53 -0.11 8.03
N TYR A 223 22.83 0.98 8.42
CA TYR A 223 22.04 1.81 7.52
C TYR A 223 22.90 2.43 6.42
N GLU A 224 24.06 2.97 6.76
CA GLU A 224 25.02 3.58 5.83
C GLU A 224 25.82 2.54 5.03
N GLY A 225 25.78 1.29 5.45
CA GLY A 225 26.49 0.19 4.77
C GLY A 225 26.00 -0.04 3.34
N LYS A 226 26.92 -0.36 2.42
CA LYS A 226 26.65 -0.54 0.96
C LYS A 226 25.47 -1.46 0.67
N GLY A 227 25.30 -2.53 1.44
CA GLY A 227 24.22 -3.51 1.25
C GLY A 227 22.86 -2.90 1.56
N PHE A 228 22.70 -2.22 2.68
CA PHE A 228 21.46 -1.58 3.08
C PHE A 228 21.15 -0.38 2.17
N GLN A 229 22.17 0.41 1.80
CA GLN A 229 22.00 1.50 0.85
C GLN A 229 21.49 1.02 -0.51
N LYS A 230 21.96 -0.14 -1.00
CA LYS A 230 21.42 -0.76 -2.22
C LYS A 230 19.94 -1.15 -2.07
N LEU A 231 19.53 -1.61 -0.88
CA LEU A 231 18.14 -1.99 -0.60
C LEU A 231 17.23 -0.75 -0.59
N ILE A 232 17.58 0.29 0.17
CA ILE A 232 16.74 1.48 0.36
C ILE A 232 16.70 2.42 -0.85
N ASN A 233 17.70 2.32 -1.74
CA ASN A 233 17.72 3.04 -3.01
C ASN A 233 17.24 2.16 -4.19
N GLY A 234 16.66 0.99 -3.91
CA GLY A 234 16.08 0.09 -4.90
C GLY A 234 14.77 0.61 -5.49
N PRO A 235 14.25 -0.07 -6.52
CA PRO A 235 12.97 0.31 -7.15
C PRO A 235 11.82 0.35 -6.14
N GLY A 236 11.10 1.48 -6.06
CA GLY A 236 9.96 1.67 -5.15
C GLY A 236 10.32 1.66 -3.67
N SER A 237 11.58 1.84 -3.34
CA SER A 237 12.09 1.96 -1.98
C SER A 237 12.52 3.40 -1.70
N VAL A 238 12.36 3.84 -0.46
CA VAL A 238 12.70 5.18 0.01
C VAL A 238 13.48 5.08 1.32
N PRO A 239 14.62 5.79 1.46
CA PRO A 239 15.32 5.89 2.72
C PRO A 239 14.48 6.66 3.75
N VAL A 240 14.52 6.22 5.03
CA VAL A 240 13.83 6.87 6.14
C VAL A 240 14.79 7.12 7.28
N ILE A 241 14.89 8.39 7.70
CA ILE A 241 15.58 8.86 8.91
C ILE A 241 14.65 9.87 9.57
N LEU A 242 14.20 9.59 10.77
CA LEU A 242 13.28 10.44 11.53
C LEU A 242 13.87 10.77 12.89
N PRO A 243 13.90 12.03 13.31
CA PRO A 243 14.25 12.39 14.68
C PRO A 243 13.22 11.80 15.65
N ILE A 244 13.67 11.04 16.63
CA ILE A 244 12.76 10.36 17.59
C ILE A 244 11.94 11.36 18.40
N LYS A 245 12.51 12.52 18.71
CA LYS A 245 11.82 13.62 19.41
C LYS A 245 10.55 14.12 18.71
N ASP A 246 10.45 13.93 17.39
CA ASP A 246 9.33 14.38 16.56
C ASP A 246 8.28 13.25 16.34
N LEU A 247 8.52 12.04 16.90
CA LEU A 247 7.65 10.89 16.73
C LEU A 247 6.63 10.81 17.88
N ASN A 248 5.37 10.68 17.51
CA ASN A 248 4.29 10.41 18.46
C ASN A 248 3.79 8.97 18.28
N TRP A 249 4.54 8.01 18.85
CA TRP A 249 4.20 6.58 18.76
C TRP A 249 3.72 6.05 20.13
N GLY A 250 2.82 6.78 20.78
CA GLY A 250 2.20 6.39 22.03
C GLY A 250 3.23 6.23 23.18
N LYS A 251 3.15 5.14 23.90
CA LYS A 251 4.07 4.78 25.00
C LYS A 251 5.21 3.87 24.54
N THR A 252 5.32 3.65 23.24
CA THR A 252 6.32 2.76 22.64
C THR A 252 7.74 3.27 22.88
N ARG A 253 8.60 2.43 23.46
CA ARG A 253 10.01 2.75 23.60
C ARG A 253 10.74 2.52 22.28
N ILE A 254 11.34 3.58 21.74
CA ILE A 254 12.14 3.50 20.52
C ILE A 254 13.61 3.38 20.92
N ILE A 255 14.27 2.32 20.43
CA ILE A 255 15.69 2.05 20.70
C ILE A 255 16.50 2.56 19.51
N SER A 256 17.41 3.47 19.79
CA SER A 256 18.33 4.07 18.84
C SER A 256 19.62 4.49 19.56
N GLU A 257 20.73 4.55 18.83
CA GLU A 257 22.03 4.94 19.38
C GLU A 257 22.28 6.45 19.39
N ASP A 258 21.51 7.23 18.59
CA ASP A 258 21.79 8.65 18.38
C ASP A 258 20.53 9.55 18.27
N GLY A 259 19.39 9.06 18.72
CA GLY A 259 18.14 9.81 18.68
C GLY A 259 17.46 9.87 17.32
N TYR A 260 17.89 9.06 16.33
CA TYR A 260 17.23 8.94 15.03
C TYR A 260 16.70 7.54 14.81
N PHE A 261 15.45 7.42 14.40
CA PHE A 261 14.88 6.18 13.89
C PHE A 261 15.22 6.03 12.41
N ARG A 262 15.92 4.96 12.07
CA ARG A 262 16.33 4.61 10.71
C ARG A 262 15.66 3.35 10.23
N THR A 263 15.12 3.40 9.02
CA THR A 263 14.52 2.26 8.34
C THR A 263 14.41 2.55 6.84
N MET A 264 13.57 1.80 6.17
CA MET A 264 13.15 2.09 4.81
C MET A 264 11.62 2.17 4.72
N SER A 265 11.13 2.93 3.76
CA SER A 265 9.75 2.90 3.32
C SER A 265 9.64 2.29 1.93
N GLN A 266 8.43 1.88 1.58
CA GLN A 266 8.05 1.51 0.23
C GLN A 266 6.96 2.44 -0.28
N THR A 267 7.01 2.69 -1.58
CA THR A 267 6.02 3.48 -2.29
C THR A 267 5.13 2.58 -3.12
N ALA A 268 3.92 3.03 -3.34
CA ALA A 268 2.89 2.31 -4.07
C ALA A 268 2.05 3.26 -4.93
N GLY A 269 1.18 2.68 -5.71
CA GLY A 269 0.08 3.36 -6.36
C GLY A 269 -1.10 2.42 -6.49
N ASP A 270 -2.28 2.95 -6.72
CA ASP A 270 -3.38 2.12 -7.13
C ASP A 270 -3.32 1.94 -8.63
N VAL A 271 -3.38 0.67 -9.06
CA VAL A 271 -3.22 0.26 -10.44
C VAL A 271 -4.50 -0.33 -10.99
N VAL A 272 -4.69 -0.11 -12.29
CA VAL A 272 -5.78 -0.65 -13.10
C VAL A 272 -5.20 -1.37 -14.32
N HIS A 273 -6.03 -2.17 -15.00
CA HIS A 273 -5.64 -2.74 -16.28
C HIS A 273 -5.58 -1.63 -17.36
N LYS A 274 -4.63 -1.70 -18.28
CA LYS A 274 -4.43 -0.71 -19.36
C LYS A 274 -5.67 -0.48 -20.26
N ASN A 275 -6.59 -1.45 -20.28
CA ASN A 275 -7.83 -1.39 -21.04
C ASN A 275 -8.97 -0.67 -20.29
N MET A 276 -8.77 -0.21 -19.05
CA MET A 276 -9.76 0.68 -18.43
C MET A 276 -10.00 1.89 -19.34
N SER A 277 -11.25 2.31 -19.52
CA SER A 277 -11.52 3.45 -20.40
C SER A 277 -10.84 4.72 -19.86
N LYS A 278 -10.29 5.52 -20.78
CA LYS A 278 -9.59 6.78 -20.46
C LYS A 278 -10.48 7.73 -19.65
N SER A 279 -11.76 7.82 -20.03
CA SER A 279 -12.76 8.64 -19.32
C SER A 279 -12.97 8.17 -17.88
N LEU A 280 -13.09 6.85 -17.65
CA LEU A 280 -13.29 6.31 -16.30
C LEU A 280 -12.05 6.53 -15.42
N ALA A 281 -10.86 6.21 -15.92
CA ALA A 281 -9.61 6.45 -15.20
C ALA A 281 -9.41 7.92 -14.85
N LYS A 282 -9.72 8.85 -15.79
CA LYS A 282 -9.67 10.29 -15.55
C LYS A 282 -10.63 10.71 -14.41
N LYS A 283 -11.89 10.26 -14.47
CA LYS A 283 -12.90 10.60 -13.45
C LYS A 283 -12.53 10.07 -12.07
N LEU A 284 -12.06 8.81 -11.98
CA LEU A 284 -11.62 8.19 -10.73
C LEU A 284 -10.42 8.94 -10.13
N THR A 285 -9.41 9.22 -10.94
CA THR A 285 -8.22 9.96 -10.49
C THR A 285 -8.57 11.37 -10.07
N ALA A 286 -9.33 12.11 -10.87
CA ALA A 286 -9.75 13.47 -10.55
C ALA A 286 -10.57 13.54 -9.24
N ALA A 287 -11.49 12.61 -9.03
CA ALA A 287 -12.26 12.54 -7.79
C ALA A 287 -11.37 12.25 -6.58
N PHE A 288 -10.37 11.36 -6.72
CA PHE A 288 -9.43 11.03 -5.64
C PHE A 288 -8.56 12.23 -5.24
N ILE A 289 -8.00 12.95 -6.22
CA ILE A 289 -7.04 14.04 -5.95
C ILE A 289 -7.70 15.37 -5.61
N LYS A 290 -9.00 15.51 -5.85
CA LYS A 290 -9.75 16.77 -5.67
C LYS A 290 -9.69 17.29 -4.23
N ASP A 291 -9.75 16.41 -3.24
CA ASP A 291 -9.76 16.77 -1.83
C ASP A 291 -8.90 15.82 -1.00
N LEU A 292 -7.58 15.91 -1.22
CA LEU A 292 -6.61 15.10 -0.47
C LEU A 292 -6.53 15.49 1.01
N ASP A 293 -6.99 16.68 1.40
CA ASP A 293 -7.01 17.10 2.80
C ASP A 293 -8.08 16.33 3.58
N GLU A 294 -9.22 16.00 2.98
CA GLU A 294 -10.19 15.09 3.58
C GLU A 294 -9.63 13.69 3.76
N LEU A 295 -8.87 13.19 2.78
CA LEU A 295 -8.19 11.90 2.91
C LEU A 295 -7.16 11.90 4.06
N ARG A 296 -6.39 12.97 4.19
CA ARG A 296 -5.38 13.14 5.26
C ARG A 296 -5.98 13.15 6.67
N LYS A 297 -7.24 13.55 6.82
CA LYS A 297 -7.96 13.54 8.11
C LYS A 297 -8.52 12.18 8.51
N LYS A 298 -8.55 11.19 7.59
CA LYS A 298 -9.17 9.87 7.85
C LYS A 298 -8.49 9.08 8.97
N THR A 299 -7.18 9.26 9.15
CA THR A 299 -6.41 8.59 10.23
C THR A 299 -5.25 9.49 10.69
N PRO A 300 -4.74 9.31 11.93
CA PRO A 300 -3.60 10.08 12.42
C PRO A 300 -2.33 9.96 11.57
N TRP A 301 -2.16 8.87 10.84
CA TRP A 301 -0.99 8.59 10.01
C TRP A 301 -1.17 8.96 8.52
N ALA A 302 -2.39 9.25 8.09
CA ALA A 302 -2.67 9.53 6.68
C ALA A 302 -1.86 10.69 6.08
N PRO A 303 -1.54 11.78 6.83
CA PRO A 303 -0.64 12.83 6.33
C PRO A 303 0.72 12.30 5.89
N GLY A 304 1.29 11.34 6.64
CA GLY A 304 2.59 10.73 6.34
C GLY A 304 2.56 9.74 5.16
N ALA A 305 1.41 9.27 4.74
CA ALA A 305 1.27 8.39 3.58
C ALA A 305 1.42 9.14 2.24
N LEU A 306 1.40 10.48 2.26
CA LEU A 306 1.64 11.33 1.09
C LEU A 306 0.81 10.93 -0.15
N TYR A 307 -0.47 10.67 0.08
CA TYR A 307 -1.40 10.36 -1.01
C TYR A 307 -1.37 11.44 -2.09
N GLY A 308 -1.30 11.01 -3.35
CA GLY A 308 -1.23 11.91 -4.48
C GLY A 308 0.15 12.56 -4.66
N ASN A 309 1.22 11.99 -4.12
CA ASN A 309 2.57 12.50 -4.30
C ASN A 309 3.00 12.41 -5.77
N THR A 310 3.43 13.54 -6.34
CA THR A 310 3.88 13.67 -7.72
C THR A 310 5.41 13.70 -7.88
N ASP A 311 6.17 13.73 -6.78
CA ASP A 311 7.63 13.60 -6.84
C ASP A 311 8.05 12.16 -7.17
N LEU A 312 8.08 11.86 -8.45
CA LEU A 312 8.41 10.53 -8.98
C LEU A 312 9.82 10.08 -8.61
N LYS A 313 10.76 11.01 -8.45
CA LYS A 313 12.13 10.70 -8.03
C LYS A 313 12.15 10.25 -6.57
N ARG A 314 11.51 11.00 -5.67
CA ARG A 314 11.35 10.67 -4.26
C ARG A 314 10.62 9.33 -4.10
N MET A 315 9.59 9.08 -4.91
CA MET A 315 8.83 7.83 -4.90
C MET A 315 9.62 6.63 -5.44
N GLY A 316 10.85 6.80 -5.89
CA GLY A 316 11.62 5.73 -6.53
C GLY A 316 10.99 5.20 -7.82
N TYR A 317 10.04 5.94 -8.39
CA TYR A 317 9.22 5.53 -9.53
C TYR A 317 10.03 5.35 -10.81
N CYS A 318 11.01 6.22 -11.06
CA CYS A 318 11.83 6.19 -12.28
C CYS A 318 12.58 4.86 -12.47
N LYS A 319 12.86 4.13 -11.37
CA LYS A 319 13.54 2.83 -11.41
C LYS A 319 12.60 1.65 -11.63
N VAL A 320 11.28 1.86 -11.54
CA VAL A 320 10.27 0.82 -11.58
C VAL A 320 9.85 0.48 -13.00
N GLY A 321 9.75 1.50 -13.86
CA GLY A 321 9.27 1.37 -15.24
C GLY A 321 7.77 1.08 -15.32
N ALA A 322 6.98 1.43 -14.30
CA ALA A 322 5.53 1.46 -14.36
C ALA A 322 5.07 2.65 -15.21
N LYS A 323 3.85 2.61 -15.72
CA LYS A 323 3.27 3.68 -16.53
C LYS A 323 2.00 4.20 -15.87
N PHE A 324 1.77 5.51 -15.90
CA PHE A 324 0.48 6.08 -15.53
C PHE A 324 -0.58 5.77 -16.59
N HIS A 325 -1.83 5.68 -16.17
CA HIS A 325 -2.94 5.59 -17.11
C HIS A 325 -3.11 6.94 -17.85
N PRO A 326 -3.34 6.96 -19.18
CA PRO A 326 -3.49 8.23 -19.91
C PRO A 326 -4.58 9.14 -19.33
N GLY A 327 -5.69 8.57 -18.84
CA GLY A 327 -6.74 9.33 -18.17
C GLY A 327 -6.29 9.88 -16.81
N ALA A 328 -5.40 9.18 -16.10
CA ALA A 328 -4.84 9.70 -14.85
C ALA A 328 -3.91 10.89 -15.12
N VAL A 329 -3.05 10.80 -16.14
CA VAL A 329 -2.19 11.93 -16.55
C VAL A 329 -3.04 13.17 -16.83
N GLU A 330 -4.10 13.06 -17.61
CA GLU A 330 -5.00 14.20 -17.87
C GLU A 330 -5.67 14.75 -16.61
N ALA A 331 -5.97 13.91 -15.63
CA ALA A 331 -6.53 14.37 -14.37
C ALA A 331 -5.51 15.19 -13.56
N TRP A 332 -4.26 14.73 -13.53
CA TRP A 332 -3.16 15.43 -12.88
C TRP A 332 -2.84 16.76 -13.56
N ASP A 333 -2.73 16.81 -14.89
CA ASP A 333 -2.50 18.02 -15.67
C ASP A 333 -3.56 19.09 -15.40
N THR A 334 -4.84 18.68 -15.38
CA THR A 334 -5.97 19.59 -15.12
C THR A 334 -5.92 20.20 -13.70
N HIS A 335 -5.27 19.54 -12.74
CA HIS A 335 -5.12 20.02 -11.37
C HIS A 335 -3.78 20.73 -11.13
N GLY A 336 -2.99 21.00 -12.17
CA GLY A 336 -1.71 21.73 -12.08
C GLY A 336 -0.63 20.99 -11.29
N MET A 337 -0.66 19.65 -11.30
CA MET A 337 0.23 18.79 -10.51
C MET A 337 1.28 18.06 -11.34
N THR A 338 1.51 18.44 -12.58
CA THR A 338 2.56 17.90 -13.46
C THR A 338 3.67 18.90 -13.68
#